data_5f1dae1f50f7fa44a713ac494fcae65b
#
_entry.id   5f1dae1f50f7fa44a713ac494fcae65b
#
_cell.length_a   1.000
_cell.length_b   1.000
_cell.length_c   1.000
_cell.angle_alpha   90.00
_cell.angle_beta   90.00
_cell.angle_gamma   90.00
#
_symmetry.space_group_name_H-M   'P 1'
#
loop_
_entity.id
_entity.type
_entity.pdbx_description
1 polymer ?
#
loop_
_entity_poly.entity_id
_entity_poly.type
_entity_poly.pdbx_seq_one_letter_code
_entity_poly.pdbx_strand_id
1 'polypeptide(L)'
;MRKFFLLLATCLMLSVTAFAADSGITSMKTDCRVDADGTAYVTQTLTLDLQTLENELDFPLGENVSRPAIAGYNAKKYTADGVTGLKLTSGTGITGVRTFTITYELTNLASEADGVQQFTLPLLCGRWDWGIEHYAFTVSMPAEFSAVPLFESGYQGDGIEGYMTYAMRDLMISGEMTQPLKDRDSLKMTLELPSGYFSGTHAKWSANWVAAVFVLLPLLLALVYWARTLRSERLRSGSRMLPPDSVQPGDLPYLLCRGRMDFNMLVCCWASLGYLSIFVNEKGNVTLRKHMEMGNERRRMEIRLFEELFGDSDICDGASLRYKRTAAKAIAMTPRYWDRRLYEKSSGNIVVMQGLCALAGSVALLASMSVILPVMTARGLILFLCFLLGAPLSLLVQRGVRAIYLREILWLALGAAAALAMLVLSRVGDALTMLPALAMSLFTGWQTAHGGKRSTLGTQLIGQTLGFRKYLSRVSGNHIETMLRRDPQFFYKMLPYAQALGLGAQFAARFGETELEPCDWYGEVKPLPRQAEGFYSRWRETLALLETSIRR
;
A
#
# COMPACT_ATOMS: atom_id res chain seq x y z
N MET A 1 9.85 19.61 -80.11
CA MET A 1 9.68 20.18 -78.77
C MET A 1 8.33 20.88 -78.58
N ARG A 2 7.84 21.70 -79.52
CA ARG A 2 6.55 22.44 -79.36
C ARG A 2 5.29 21.49 -79.24
N LYS A 3 5.28 20.32 -79.94
CA LYS A 3 4.18 19.36 -79.85
C LYS A 3 4.19 18.51 -78.56
N PHE A 4 5.35 18.34 -77.92
CA PHE A 4 5.50 17.62 -76.64
C PHE A 4 5.03 18.50 -75.47
N PHE A 5 5.28 19.81 -75.54
CA PHE A 5 4.78 20.75 -74.56
C PHE A 5 3.26 20.94 -74.60
N LEU A 6 2.67 20.89 -75.83
CA LEU A 6 1.20 20.96 -75.94
C LEU A 6 0.53 19.70 -75.42
N LEU A 7 1.11 18.52 -75.62
CA LEU A 7 0.58 17.26 -75.07
C LEU A 7 0.72 17.19 -73.54
N LEU A 8 1.83 17.74 -72.98
CA LEU A 8 2.03 17.81 -71.54
C LEU A 8 1.07 18.82 -70.88
N ALA A 9 0.80 19.96 -71.56
CA ALA A 9 -0.14 20.98 -71.09
C ALA A 9 -1.61 20.48 -71.15
N THR A 10 -1.97 19.67 -72.16
CA THR A 10 -3.30 19.03 -72.21
C THR A 10 -3.47 17.90 -71.16
N CYS A 11 -2.41 17.13 -70.86
CA CYS A 11 -2.45 16.17 -69.74
C CYS A 11 -2.50 16.86 -68.39
N LEU A 12 -1.87 18.05 -68.21
CA LEU A 12 -1.95 18.83 -66.95
C LEU A 12 -3.29 19.52 -66.76
N MET A 13 -4.04 19.82 -67.87
CA MET A 13 -5.37 20.41 -67.76
C MET A 13 -6.50 19.40 -67.60
N LEU A 14 -6.22 18.08 -67.72
CA LEU A 14 -7.17 17.01 -67.50
C LEU A 14 -7.11 16.36 -66.12
N SER A 15 -6.23 16.81 -65.24
CA SER A 15 -6.33 16.55 -63.82
C SER A 15 -7.26 17.61 -63.16
N VAL A 16 -8.46 17.77 -63.66
CA VAL A 16 -9.56 18.21 -62.86
C VAL A 16 -9.73 17.05 -61.87
N THR A 17 -9.17 17.18 -60.70
CA THR A 17 -9.58 16.42 -59.54
C THR A 17 -11.08 16.63 -59.42
N ALA A 18 -11.86 15.66 -59.90
CA ALA A 18 -13.21 15.53 -59.39
C ALA A 18 -13.04 15.44 -57.87
N PHE A 19 -13.33 16.53 -57.17
CA PHE A 19 -13.62 16.42 -55.76
C PHE A 19 -14.83 15.52 -55.72
N ALA A 20 -14.61 14.24 -55.45
CA ALA A 20 -15.68 13.38 -55.00
C ALA A 20 -16.27 14.06 -53.79
N ALA A 21 -17.50 14.50 -53.89
CA ALA A 21 -18.21 14.97 -52.71
C ALA A 21 -18.18 13.82 -51.70
N ASP A 22 -17.50 14.01 -50.58
CA ASP A 22 -17.45 12.99 -49.55
C ASP A 22 -18.86 12.85 -48.92
N SER A 23 -19.25 11.61 -48.69
CA SER A 23 -20.47 11.34 -47.90
C SER A 23 -20.33 11.99 -46.53
N GLY A 24 -21.34 12.68 -46.04
CA GLY A 24 -21.29 13.41 -44.77
C GLY A 24 -22.64 13.68 -44.16
N ILE A 25 -22.64 14.14 -42.91
CA ILE A 25 -23.86 14.57 -42.23
C ILE A 25 -24.02 16.07 -42.47
N THR A 26 -25.01 16.44 -43.29
CA THR A 26 -25.33 17.84 -43.61
C THR A 26 -25.98 18.59 -42.46
N SER A 27 -26.80 17.93 -41.66
CA SER A 27 -27.36 18.49 -40.44
C SER A 27 -27.66 17.43 -39.39
N MET A 28 -27.41 17.75 -38.14
CA MET A 28 -27.76 16.92 -36.99
C MET A 28 -28.33 17.79 -35.89
N LYS A 29 -29.49 17.38 -35.38
CA LYS A 29 -30.17 18.04 -34.26
C LYS A 29 -30.34 17.02 -33.13
N THR A 30 -29.92 17.36 -31.91
CA THR A 30 -30.10 16.57 -30.71
C THR A 30 -31.11 17.25 -29.77
N ASP A 31 -32.30 16.70 -29.62
CA ASP A 31 -33.32 17.14 -28.66
C ASP A 31 -33.29 16.18 -27.45
N CYS A 32 -33.02 16.72 -26.27
CA CYS A 32 -32.86 15.96 -25.03
C CYS A 32 -33.87 16.47 -23.98
N ARG A 33 -34.64 15.55 -23.39
CA ARG A 33 -35.48 15.81 -22.23
C ARG A 33 -34.96 15.06 -21.03
N VAL A 34 -34.61 15.79 -19.96
CA VAL A 34 -34.14 15.23 -18.72
C VAL A 34 -35.28 15.11 -17.71
N ASP A 35 -35.49 13.94 -17.15
CA ASP A 35 -36.50 13.71 -16.10
C ASP A 35 -35.92 13.94 -14.69
N ALA A 36 -36.78 13.99 -13.68
CA ALA A 36 -36.42 14.27 -12.29
C ALA A 36 -35.51 13.24 -11.64
N ASP A 37 -35.37 12.06 -12.23
CA ASP A 37 -34.44 11.01 -11.79
C ASP A 37 -33.03 11.13 -12.42
N GLY A 38 -32.80 12.12 -13.29
CA GLY A 38 -31.54 12.31 -14.02
C GLY A 38 -31.43 11.47 -15.29
N THR A 39 -32.48 10.75 -15.71
CA THR A 39 -32.53 10.03 -16.98
C THR A 39 -32.79 11.02 -18.12
N ALA A 40 -32.00 10.94 -19.19
CA ALA A 40 -32.17 11.77 -20.38
C ALA A 40 -32.75 10.97 -21.54
N TYR A 41 -33.85 11.44 -22.09
CA TYR A 41 -34.48 10.91 -23.30
C TYR A 41 -34.00 11.73 -24.49
N VAL A 42 -33.24 11.08 -25.37
CA VAL A 42 -32.58 11.74 -26.49
C VAL A 42 -33.27 11.37 -27.79
N THR A 43 -33.57 12.39 -28.61
CA THR A 43 -34.02 12.25 -29.99
C THR A 43 -32.98 12.93 -30.89
N GLN A 44 -32.28 12.19 -31.68
CA GLN A 44 -31.35 12.71 -32.68
C GLN A 44 -31.95 12.61 -34.07
N THR A 45 -32.09 13.75 -34.74
CA THR A 45 -32.50 13.81 -36.15
C THR A 45 -31.31 14.23 -36.98
N LEU A 46 -30.88 13.37 -37.90
CA LEU A 46 -29.73 13.61 -38.74
C LEU A 46 -30.07 13.43 -40.21
N THR A 47 -29.55 14.29 -41.06
CA THR A 47 -29.65 14.21 -42.52
C THR A 47 -28.28 13.87 -43.08
N LEU A 48 -28.20 12.71 -43.71
CA LEU A 48 -26.98 12.13 -44.27
C LEU A 48 -27.03 12.21 -45.80
N ASP A 49 -26.02 12.76 -46.41
CA ASP A 49 -25.84 12.77 -47.87
C ASP A 49 -24.83 11.70 -48.27
N LEU A 50 -25.34 10.63 -48.89
CA LEU A 50 -24.56 9.47 -49.28
C LEU A 50 -24.27 9.51 -50.79
N GLN A 51 -23.06 9.85 -51.13
CA GLN A 51 -22.56 9.89 -52.50
C GLN A 51 -22.31 8.51 -53.08
N THR A 52 -22.08 7.51 -52.24
CA THR A 52 -21.85 6.11 -52.57
C THR A 52 -23.01 5.23 -52.09
N LEU A 53 -23.15 4.05 -52.68
CA LEU A 53 -24.15 3.06 -52.25
C LEU A 53 -23.62 2.36 -50.99
N GLU A 54 -24.22 2.64 -49.83
CA GLU A 54 -23.84 2.00 -48.56
C GLU A 54 -24.80 0.84 -48.24
N ASN A 55 -24.26 -0.33 -47.99
CA ASN A 55 -25.03 -1.50 -47.55
C ASN A 55 -25.20 -1.56 -46.03
N GLU A 56 -24.38 -0.85 -45.30
CA GLU A 56 -24.34 -0.84 -43.84
C GLU A 56 -24.04 0.57 -43.33
N LEU A 57 -24.89 1.06 -42.42
CA LEU A 57 -24.71 2.34 -41.77
C LEU A 57 -24.57 2.11 -40.28
N ASP A 58 -23.57 2.74 -39.68
CA ASP A 58 -23.27 2.67 -38.25
C ASP A 58 -23.63 4.02 -37.55
N PHE A 59 -24.41 3.91 -36.48
CA PHE A 59 -24.86 5.04 -35.69
C PHE A 59 -24.37 4.89 -34.24
N PRO A 60 -23.18 5.41 -33.90
CA PRO A 60 -22.65 5.35 -32.53
C PRO A 60 -23.41 6.34 -31.63
N LEU A 61 -23.89 5.87 -30.48
CA LEU A 61 -24.74 6.66 -29.59
C LEU A 61 -24.04 7.08 -28.29
N GLY A 62 -23.15 6.26 -27.77
CA GLY A 62 -22.39 6.54 -26.56
C GLY A 62 -22.43 5.44 -25.50
N GLU A 63 -22.01 5.82 -24.31
CA GLU A 63 -22.03 4.94 -23.14
C GLU A 63 -23.37 5.05 -22.41
N ASN A 64 -23.73 4.04 -21.61
CA ASN A 64 -24.95 4.01 -20.79
C ASN A 64 -26.27 4.20 -21.57
N VAL A 65 -26.28 3.79 -22.85
CA VAL A 65 -27.45 3.88 -23.72
C VAL A 65 -28.38 2.70 -23.52
N SER A 66 -29.64 2.99 -23.26
CA SER A 66 -30.74 2.04 -23.20
C SER A 66 -31.79 2.31 -24.26
N ARG A 67 -32.53 1.26 -24.67
CA ARG A 67 -33.63 1.29 -25.64
C ARG A 67 -33.37 2.08 -26.94
N PRO A 68 -32.22 1.89 -27.62
CA PRO A 68 -31.95 2.60 -28.86
C PRO A 68 -32.85 2.08 -29.99
N ALA A 69 -33.41 2.98 -30.80
CA ALA A 69 -34.24 2.66 -31.96
C ALA A 69 -34.09 3.71 -33.06
N ILE A 70 -34.24 3.30 -34.33
CA ILE A 70 -34.30 4.18 -35.49
C ILE A 70 -35.75 4.15 -36.02
N ALA A 71 -36.37 5.30 -36.15
CA ALA A 71 -37.76 5.38 -36.63
C ALA A 71 -37.89 4.84 -38.07
N GLY A 72 -38.79 3.89 -38.25
CA GLY A 72 -39.06 3.29 -39.57
C GLY A 72 -38.03 2.25 -40.05
N TYR A 73 -37.01 1.91 -39.28
CA TYR A 73 -35.97 0.96 -39.64
C TYR A 73 -35.76 -0.09 -38.57
N ASN A 74 -35.41 -1.31 -39.01
CA ASN A 74 -35.02 -2.38 -38.08
C ASN A 74 -33.49 -2.44 -38.00
N ALA A 75 -32.93 -1.78 -36.98
CA ALA A 75 -31.50 -1.71 -36.76
C ALA A 75 -31.02 -2.68 -35.66
N LYS A 76 -29.86 -3.25 -35.80
CA LYS A 76 -29.25 -4.16 -34.82
C LYS A 76 -28.43 -3.37 -33.81
N LYS A 77 -28.78 -3.50 -32.53
CA LYS A 77 -27.93 -2.95 -31.45
C LYS A 77 -26.62 -3.71 -31.36
N TYR A 78 -25.51 -2.98 -31.20
CA TYR A 78 -24.19 -3.51 -30.88
C TYR A 78 -23.57 -2.73 -29.71
N THR A 79 -22.54 -3.30 -29.09
CA THR A 79 -21.71 -2.61 -28.10
C THR A 79 -20.25 -2.99 -28.36
N ALA A 80 -19.41 -1.99 -28.57
CA ALA A 80 -17.97 -2.16 -28.80
C ALA A 80 -17.20 -1.12 -27.99
N ASP A 81 -16.17 -1.55 -27.25
CA ASP A 81 -15.33 -0.70 -26.39
C ASP A 81 -16.12 0.22 -25.44
N GLY A 82 -17.22 -0.28 -24.86
CA GLY A 82 -18.06 0.47 -23.94
C GLY A 82 -19.11 1.38 -24.62
N VAL A 83 -19.00 1.62 -25.93
CA VAL A 83 -19.97 2.43 -26.70
C VAL A 83 -21.04 1.55 -27.29
N THR A 84 -22.30 1.93 -27.09
CA THR A 84 -23.47 1.31 -27.71
C THR A 84 -23.82 2.06 -28.99
N GLY A 85 -24.12 1.34 -30.04
CA GLY A 85 -24.58 1.89 -31.32
C GLY A 85 -25.66 1.04 -31.98
N LEU A 86 -26.17 1.54 -33.08
CA LEU A 86 -27.16 0.88 -33.94
C LEU A 86 -26.53 0.66 -35.33
N LYS A 87 -26.64 -0.54 -35.84
CA LYS A 87 -26.19 -0.94 -37.17
C LYS A 87 -27.39 -1.21 -38.07
N LEU A 88 -27.52 -0.42 -39.13
CA LEU A 88 -28.56 -0.57 -40.13
C LEU A 88 -27.99 -1.24 -41.34
N THR A 89 -28.51 -2.42 -41.70
CA THR A 89 -28.13 -3.17 -42.88
C THR A 89 -29.25 -3.14 -43.89
N SER A 90 -28.96 -2.77 -45.14
CA SER A 90 -29.93 -2.73 -46.24
C SER A 90 -29.51 -3.71 -47.35
N GLY A 91 -30.39 -4.58 -47.73
CA GLY A 91 -30.14 -5.53 -48.84
C GLY A 91 -30.10 -4.89 -50.22
N THR A 92 -30.66 -3.68 -50.39
CA THR A 92 -30.71 -2.92 -51.65
C THR A 92 -29.72 -1.75 -51.68
N GLY A 93 -28.98 -1.54 -50.58
CA GLY A 93 -28.14 -0.34 -50.38
C GLY A 93 -28.93 0.94 -50.16
N ILE A 94 -28.28 1.93 -49.56
CA ILE A 94 -28.83 3.25 -49.28
C ILE A 94 -27.95 4.31 -49.94
N THR A 95 -28.55 5.25 -50.64
CA THR A 95 -27.82 6.32 -51.35
C THR A 95 -28.64 7.60 -51.38
N GLY A 96 -28.02 8.73 -51.70
CA GLY A 96 -28.62 10.05 -51.75
C GLY A 96 -28.93 10.64 -50.37
N VAL A 97 -29.66 11.72 -50.32
CA VAL A 97 -30.00 12.42 -49.09
C VAL A 97 -31.08 11.63 -48.33
N ARG A 98 -30.75 11.28 -47.06
CA ARG A 98 -31.63 10.52 -46.18
C ARG A 98 -31.67 11.13 -44.79
N THR A 99 -32.88 11.21 -44.21
CA THR A 99 -33.04 11.66 -42.83
C THR A 99 -33.39 10.49 -41.93
N PHE A 100 -32.66 10.37 -40.83
CA PHE A 100 -32.85 9.35 -39.80
C PHE A 100 -33.19 10.02 -38.48
N THR A 101 -34.19 9.47 -37.77
CA THR A 101 -34.52 9.87 -36.42
C THR A 101 -34.22 8.72 -35.46
N ILE A 102 -33.28 8.94 -34.55
CA ILE A 102 -32.80 7.94 -33.59
C ILE A 102 -33.29 8.38 -32.21
N THR A 103 -33.88 7.45 -31.47
CA THR A 103 -34.30 7.67 -30.09
C THR A 103 -33.57 6.72 -29.14
N TYR A 104 -33.15 7.22 -27.99
CA TYR A 104 -32.52 6.41 -26.95
C TYR A 104 -32.64 7.10 -25.59
N GLU A 105 -32.36 6.32 -24.54
CA GLU A 105 -32.31 6.81 -23.16
C GLU A 105 -30.87 6.75 -22.65
N LEU A 106 -30.42 7.79 -21.94
CA LEU A 106 -29.18 7.86 -21.23
C LEU A 106 -29.42 7.84 -19.73
N THR A 107 -28.74 6.97 -19.02
CA THR A 107 -28.86 6.83 -17.57
C THR A 107 -27.52 7.09 -16.89
N ASN A 108 -27.54 7.28 -15.56
CA ASN A 108 -26.31 7.53 -14.76
C ASN A 108 -25.55 8.81 -15.18
N LEU A 109 -26.24 9.87 -15.52
CA LEU A 109 -25.69 11.15 -15.96
C LEU A 109 -25.33 12.08 -14.79
N ALA A 110 -25.98 11.90 -13.64
CA ALA A 110 -25.76 12.70 -12.44
C ALA A 110 -24.98 11.93 -11.39
N SER A 111 -24.02 12.61 -10.77
CA SER A 111 -23.23 12.08 -9.64
C SER A 111 -23.19 13.13 -8.54
N GLU A 112 -23.21 12.73 -7.28
CA GLU A 112 -23.14 13.63 -6.13
C GLU A 112 -21.80 13.51 -5.43
N ALA A 113 -21.14 14.65 -5.19
CA ALA A 113 -19.90 14.75 -4.44
C ALA A 113 -19.87 16.08 -3.68
N ASP A 114 -19.47 16.06 -2.42
CA ASP A 114 -19.30 17.25 -1.56
C ASP A 114 -20.52 18.19 -1.47
N GLY A 115 -21.74 17.63 -1.59
CA GLY A 115 -23.00 18.39 -1.53
C GLY A 115 -23.37 19.10 -2.84
N VAL A 116 -22.72 18.77 -3.94
CA VAL A 116 -23.02 19.24 -5.30
C VAL A 116 -23.34 18.06 -6.19
N GLN A 117 -24.40 18.17 -7.00
CA GLN A 117 -24.72 17.21 -8.05
C GLN A 117 -24.10 17.65 -9.37
N GLN A 118 -23.12 16.89 -9.87
CA GLN A 118 -22.55 17.09 -11.19
C GLN A 118 -23.33 16.27 -12.22
N PHE A 119 -23.99 16.97 -13.14
CA PHE A 119 -24.73 16.37 -14.25
C PHE A 119 -23.89 16.49 -15.52
N THR A 120 -23.62 15.37 -16.17
CA THR A 120 -22.82 15.30 -17.38
C THR A 120 -23.59 14.61 -18.49
N LEU A 121 -23.92 15.36 -19.54
CA LEU A 121 -24.69 14.90 -20.70
C LEU A 121 -23.80 14.85 -21.94
N PRO A 122 -23.52 13.68 -22.52
CA PRO A 122 -22.93 13.57 -23.84
C PRO A 122 -23.97 13.93 -24.91
N LEU A 123 -23.83 15.08 -25.55
CA LEU A 123 -24.68 15.56 -26.62
C LEU A 123 -24.36 14.94 -27.96
N LEU A 124 -23.06 14.67 -28.19
CA LEU A 124 -22.53 14.00 -29.37
C LEU A 124 -21.45 12.99 -29.00
N CYS A 125 -21.59 11.77 -29.46
CA CYS A 125 -20.59 10.72 -29.30
C CYS A 125 -19.40 10.92 -30.24
N GLY A 126 -18.16 10.87 -29.75
CA GLY A 126 -16.94 11.05 -30.53
C GLY A 126 -16.53 9.84 -31.38
N ARG A 127 -17.47 9.10 -31.95
CA ARG A 127 -17.19 7.91 -32.80
C ARG A 127 -17.90 7.94 -34.14
N TRP A 128 -18.40 9.09 -34.54
CA TRP A 128 -18.94 9.28 -35.87
C TRP A 128 -17.82 9.33 -36.89
N ASP A 129 -17.88 8.49 -37.92
CA ASP A 129 -16.89 8.45 -38.99
C ASP A 129 -17.09 9.56 -40.04
N TRP A 130 -18.15 10.35 -39.91
CA TRP A 130 -18.48 11.47 -40.80
C TRP A 130 -18.44 12.79 -40.03
N GLY A 131 -17.92 13.83 -40.69
CA GLY A 131 -18.06 15.20 -40.20
C GLY A 131 -19.51 15.67 -40.25
N ILE A 132 -19.85 16.67 -39.43
CA ILE A 132 -21.19 17.24 -39.32
C ILE A 132 -21.11 18.72 -39.70
N GLU A 133 -21.80 19.11 -40.78
CA GLU A 133 -21.75 20.51 -41.26
C GLU A 133 -22.52 21.47 -40.32
N HIS A 134 -23.74 21.10 -39.92
CA HIS A 134 -24.55 21.88 -38.98
C HIS A 134 -25.02 21.04 -37.81
N TYR A 135 -24.60 21.43 -36.61
CA TYR A 135 -25.02 20.75 -35.37
C TYR A 135 -25.74 21.70 -34.44
N ALA A 136 -26.94 21.32 -34.01
CA ALA A 136 -27.71 22.05 -33.01
C ALA A 136 -28.26 21.11 -31.93
N PHE A 137 -28.47 21.62 -30.73
CA PHE A 137 -29.05 20.85 -29.63
C PHE A 137 -30.04 21.65 -28.81
N THR A 138 -30.95 20.94 -28.15
CA THR A 138 -31.87 21.48 -27.17
C THR A 138 -31.94 20.52 -25.98
N VAL A 139 -31.73 21.02 -24.77
CA VAL A 139 -31.82 20.24 -23.52
C VAL A 139 -32.89 20.87 -22.64
N SER A 140 -33.91 20.09 -22.29
CA SER A 140 -35.01 20.50 -21.37
C SER A 140 -34.73 19.88 -20.01
N MET A 141 -34.62 20.71 -18.97
CA MET A 141 -34.36 20.31 -17.59
C MET A 141 -35.69 20.14 -16.82
N PRO A 142 -35.73 19.27 -15.78
CA PRO A 142 -36.96 18.97 -15.04
C PRO A 142 -37.41 20.08 -14.07
N ALA A 143 -36.48 20.94 -13.64
CA ALA A 143 -36.76 22.04 -12.70
C ALA A 143 -35.85 23.24 -13.02
N GLU A 144 -36.17 24.39 -12.43
CA GLU A 144 -35.35 25.60 -12.56
C GLU A 144 -33.94 25.39 -12.04
N PHE A 145 -32.97 25.95 -12.72
CA PHE A 145 -31.54 25.90 -12.37
C PHE A 145 -30.87 27.23 -12.67
N SER A 146 -29.83 27.52 -11.90
CA SER A 146 -29.00 28.72 -12.08
C SER A 146 -27.54 28.41 -12.52
N ALA A 147 -27.25 27.14 -12.72
CA ALA A 147 -25.92 26.69 -13.10
C ALA A 147 -25.59 27.10 -14.55
N VAL A 148 -24.36 27.56 -14.76
CA VAL A 148 -23.86 27.85 -16.11
C VAL A 148 -23.28 26.55 -16.70
N PRO A 149 -23.74 26.14 -17.90
CA PRO A 149 -23.25 24.95 -18.54
C PRO A 149 -21.79 25.11 -18.99
N LEU A 150 -20.96 24.11 -18.66
CA LEU A 150 -19.63 23.95 -19.20
C LEU A 150 -19.70 22.99 -20.38
N PHE A 151 -19.19 23.42 -21.53
CA PHE A 151 -19.14 22.58 -22.73
C PHE A 151 -17.70 22.19 -23.03
N GLU A 152 -17.51 20.94 -23.37
CA GLU A 152 -16.24 20.37 -23.81
C GLU A 152 -16.44 19.71 -25.18
N SER A 153 -15.54 19.97 -26.13
CA SER A 153 -15.54 19.41 -27.48
C SER A 153 -14.18 18.87 -27.84
N GLY A 154 -14.16 18.02 -28.87
CA GLY A 154 -12.95 17.43 -29.39
C GLY A 154 -12.60 16.08 -28.79
N TYR A 155 -11.53 15.47 -29.34
CA TYR A 155 -11.10 14.11 -28.97
C TYR A 155 -10.56 14.01 -27.53
N GLN A 156 -10.11 15.13 -26.94
CA GLN A 156 -9.51 15.18 -25.60
C GLN A 156 -10.19 16.14 -24.63
N GLY A 157 -11.39 16.61 -24.96
CA GLY A 157 -12.14 17.51 -24.07
C GLY A 157 -11.62 18.96 -24.10
N ASP A 158 -11.16 19.41 -25.24
CA ASP A 158 -10.78 20.82 -25.46
C ASP A 158 -11.99 21.74 -25.28
N GLY A 159 -11.78 22.92 -24.68
CA GLY A 159 -12.83 23.93 -24.57
C GLY A 159 -13.24 24.47 -25.93
N ILE A 160 -14.57 24.72 -26.11
CA ILE A 160 -15.15 25.21 -27.37
C ILE A 160 -15.47 26.69 -27.36
N GLU A 161 -14.81 27.46 -26.51
CA GLU A 161 -14.99 28.91 -26.48
C GLU A 161 -14.75 29.50 -27.86
N GLY A 162 -15.80 30.12 -28.44
CA GLY A 162 -15.75 30.72 -29.76
C GLY A 162 -16.26 29.89 -30.95
N TYR A 163 -16.51 28.58 -30.76
CA TYR A 163 -17.05 27.68 -31.81
C TYR A 163 -18.53 27.35 -31.65
N MET A 164 -19.18 27.80 -30.58
CA MET A 164 -20.55 27.52 -30.28
C MET A 164 -21.27 28.76 -29.74
N THR A 165 -22.51 28.94 -30.12
CA THR A 165 -23.45 29.86 -29.46
C THR A 165 -24.48 29.08 -28.70
N TYR A 166 -24.82 29.51 -27.47
CA TYR A 166 -25.91 28.90 -26.69
C TYR A 166 -26.74 29.95 -25.97
N ALA A 167 -27.98 29.59 -25.68
CA ALA A 167 -28.89 30.41 -24.93
C ALA A 167 -29.60 29.57 -23.86
N MET A 168 -29.81 30.15 -22.70
CA MET A 168 -30.57 29.58 -21.60
C MET A 168 -31.87 30.35 -21.44
N ARG A 169 -32.98 29.65 -21.44
CA ARG A 169 -34.32 30.23 -21.21
C ARG A 169 -35.13 29.28 -20.33
N ASP A 170 -35.54 29.77 -19.17
CA ASP A 170 -36.31 28.99 -18.19
C ASP A 170 -35.69 27.62 -17.90
N LEU A 171 -36.31 26.56 -18.36
CA LEU A 171 -35.88 25.16 -18.19
C LEU A 171 -35.09 24.63 -19.38
N MET A 172 -34.73 25.47 -20.33
CA MET A 172 -34.19 25.03 -21.62
C MET A 172 -32.82 25.61 -21.90
N ILE A 173 -31.91 24.75 -22.32
CA ILE A 173 -30.60 25.11 -22.86
C ILE A 173 -30.60 24.75 -24.35
N SER A 174 -30.38 25.70 -25.23
CA SER A 174 -30.28 25.46 -26.66
C SER A 174 -28.96 26.00 -27.18
N GLY A 175 -28.34 25.32 -28.12
CA GLY A 175 -27.07 25.74 -28.69
C GLY A 175 -26.90 25.25 -30.12
N GLU A 176 -26.01 25.95 -30.84
CA GLU A 176 -25.65 25.65 -32.21
C GLU A 176 -24.17 25.86 -32.43
N MET A 177 -23.53 24.94 -33.16
CA MET A 177 -22.11 25.07 -33.53
C MET A 177 -21.97 26.08 -34.66
N THR A 178 -21.04 27.01 -34.55
CA THR A 178 -20.72 28.03 -35.54
C THR A 178 -19.76 27.55 -36.64
N GLN A 179 -19.13 26.39 -36.41
CA GLN A 179 -18.23 25.75 -37.37
C GLN A 179 -18.60 24.28 -37.51
N PRO A 180 -18.33 23.67 -38.69
CA PRO A 180 -18.51 22.24 -38.89
C PRO A 180 -17.69 21.40 -37.90
N LEU A 181 -18.29 20.34 -37.36
CA LEU A 181 -17.61 19.33 -36.55
C LEU A 181 -16.92 18.34 -37.47
N LYS A 182 -15.68 18.00 -37.14
CA LYS A 182 -14.90 16.99 -37.87
C LYS A 182 -15.38 15.57 -37.49
N ASP A 183 -14.93 14.60 -38.27
CA ASP A 183 -15.06 13.20 -37.90
C ASP A 183 -14.45 12.96 -36.52
N ARG A 184 -15.14 12.16 -35.72
CA ARG A 184 -14.79 11.80 -34.34
C ARG A 184 -14.75 12.94 -33.33
N ASP A 185 -15.28 14.12 -33.66
CA ASP A 185 -15.52 15.14 -32.66
C ASP A 185 -16.65 14.74 -31.71
N SER A 186 -16.48 15.11 -30.44
CA SER A 186 -17.47 14.89 -29.38
C SER A 186 -17.97 16.19 -28.80
N LEU A 187 -19.17 16.20 -28.27
CA LEU A 187 -19.71 17.34 -27.52
C LEU A 187 -20.34 16.85 -26.22
N LYS A 188 -19.90 17.44 -25.12
CA LYS A 188 -20.35 17.09 -23.77
C LYS A 188 -20.71 18.36 -23.01
N MET A 189 -21.83 18.34 -22.32
CA MET A 189 -22.30 19.39 -21.43
C MET A 189 -22.21 18.94 -19.97
N THR A 190 -21.63 19.77 -19.12
CA THR A 190 -21.56 19.53 -17.67
C THR A 190 -22.24 20.68 -16.92
N LEU A 191 -23.07 20.34 -15.93
CA LEU A 191 -23.73 21.28 -15.03
C LEU A 191 -23.45 20.93 -13.59
N GLU A 192 -23.12 21.93 -12.76
CA GLU A 192 -23.04 21.79 -11.32
C GLU A 192 -24.33 22.28 -10.68
N LEU A 193 -25.09 21.35 -10.13
CA LEU A 193 -26.41 21.56 -9.58
C LEU A 193 -26.43 21.39 -8.06
N PRO A 194 -27.34 22.03 -7.34
CA PRO A 194 -27.45 21.84 -5.89
C PRO A 194 -27.81 20.39 -5.53
N SER A 195 -27.35 19.94 -4.36
CA SER A 195 -27.71 18.61 -3.82
C SER A 195 -29.22 18.41 -3.81
N GLY A 196 -29.66 17.23 -4.29
CA GLY A 196 -31.08 16.88 -4.34
C GLY A 196 -31.83 17.42 -5.55
N TYR A 197 -31.18 18.03 -6.54
CA TYR A 197 -31.82 18.48 -7.77
C TYR A 197 -32.44 17.31 -8.56
N PHE A 198 -31.71 16.21 -8.68
CA PHE A 198 -32.22 14.95 -9.20
C PHE A 198 -32.55 13.98 -8.06
N SER A 199 -33.75 13.40 -8.09
CA SER A 199 -34.17 12.37 -7.15
C SER A 199 -33.57 11.02 -7.57
N GLY A 200 -32.84 10.37 -6.66
CA GLY A 200 -32.31 9.01 -6.91
C GLY A 200 -30.95 8.96 -7.56
N THR A 201 -30.12 9.99 -7.41
CA THR A 201 -28.68 9.89 -7.73
C THR A 201 -28.08 8.83 -6.84
N HIS A 202 -27.86 7.66 -7.41
CA HIS A 202 -27.05 6.65 -6.77
C HIS A 202 -25.60 7.16 -6.78
N ALA A 203 -25.00 7.27 -5.60
CA ALA A 203 -23.56 7.45 -5.51
C ALA A 203 -22.95 6.47 -6.53
N LYS A 204 -22.16 6.98 -7.48
CA LYS A 204 -21.45 6.12 -8.43
C LYS A 204 -20.66 5.12 -7.62
N TRP A 205 -21.20 3.94 -7.41
CA TRP A 205 -20.38 2.78 -7.07
C TRP A 205 -19.51 2.57 -8.28
N SER A 206 -18.38 3.28 -8.27
CA SER A 206 -17.40 3.20 -9.34
C SER A 206 -17.05 1.73 -9.54
N ALA A 207 -16.75 1.34 -10.75
CA ALA A 207 -16.42 -0.04 -11.19
C ALA A 207 -15.30 -0.72 -10.37
N ASN A 208 -14.81 -0.12 -9.32
CA ASN A 208 -13.79 -0.60 -8.41
C ASN A 208 -14.25 -1.74 -7.47
N TRP A 209 -15.56 -2.08 -7.43
CA TRP A 209 -16.00 -3.24 -6.66
C TRP A 209 -15.33 -4.52 -7.11
N VAL A 210 -14.99 -4.66 -8.41
CA VAL A 210 -14.24 -5.79 -8.94
C VAL A 210 -12.82 -5.80 -8.35
N ALA A 211 -12.14 -4.67 -8.37
CA ALA A 211 -10.83 -4.52 -7.75
C ALA A 211 -10.89 -4.78 -6.23
N ALA A 212 -11.95 -4.32 -5.56
CA ALA A 212 -12.17 -4.59 -4.14
C ALA A 212 -12.27 -6.10 -3.85
N VAL A 213 -12.98 -6.87 -4.67
CA VAL A 213 -13.05 -8.34 -4.52
C VAL A 213 -11.66 -8.97 -4.67
N PHE A 214 -10.87 -8.55 -5.67
CA PHE A 214 -9.50 -9.04 -5.87
C PHE A 214 -8.54 -8.66 -4.75
N VAL A 215 -8.79 -7.59 -3.99
CA VAL A 215 -8.03 -7.23 -2.78
C VAL A 215 -8.56 -7.96 -1.55
N LEU A 216 -9.87 -7.99 -1.35
CA LEU A 216 -10.49 -8.57 -0.15
C LEU A 216 -10.33 -10.10 -0.08
N LEU A 217 -10.37 -10.78 -1.23
CA LEU A 217 -10.20 -12.24 -1.28
C LEU A 217 -8.85 -12.71 -0.71
N PRO A 218 -7.68 -12.25 -1.19
CA PRO A 218 -6.39 -12.64 -0.59
C PRO A 218 -6.25 -12.15 0.86
N LEU A 219 -6.85 -11.03 1.26
CA LEU A 219 -6.86 -10.59 2.66
C LEU A 219 -7.70 -11.51 3.54
N LEU A 220 -8.86 -11.95 3.07
CA LEU A 220 -9.68 -12.94 3.75
C LEU A 220 -8.95 -14.27 3.90
N LEU A 221 -8.32 -14.74 2.83
CA LEU A 221 -7.48 -15.95 2.86
C LEU A 221 -6.33 -15.82 3.87
N ALA A 222 -5.65 -14.66 3.91
CA ALA A 222 -4.60 -14.38 4.89
C ALA A 222 -5.15 -14.40 6.33
N LEU A 223 -6.34 -13.84 6.57
CA LEU A 223 -6.99 -13.83 7.88
C LEU A 223 -7.41 -15.25 8.32
N VAL A 224 -8.01 -16.03 7.43
CA VAL A 224 -8.37 -17.44 7.68
C VAL A 224 -7.12 -18.27 7.95
N TYR A 225 -6.07 -18.08 7.14
CA TYR A 225 -4.78 -18.72 7.34
C TYR A 225 -4.18 -18.39 8.71
N TRP A 226 -4.16 -17.10 9.07
CA TRP A 226 -3.73 -16.66 10.40
C TRP A 226 -4.54 -17.32 11.52
N ALA A 227 -5.86 -17.28 11.43
CA ALA A 227 -6.74 -17.81 12.47
C ALA A 227 -6.54 -19.31 12.72
N ARG A 228 -6.27 -20.08 11.64
CA ARG A 228 -6.08 -21.54 11.72
C ARG A 228 -4.67 -21.96 12.07
N THR A 229 -3.65 -21.24 11.59
CA THR A 229 -2.27 -21.75 11.63
C THR A 229 -1.28 -20.90 12.44
N LEU A 230 -1.55 -19.59 12.61
CA LEU A 230 -0.62 -18.66 13.26
C LEU A 230 -1.15 -18.11 14.59
N ARG A 231 -2.47 -18.18 14.83
CA ARG A 231 -3.08 -17.65 16.05
C ARG A 231 -2.65 -18.46 17.26
N SER A 232 -2.04 -17.77 18.23
CA SER A 232 -1.61 -18.35 19.50
C SER A 232 -2.64 -18.07 20.61
N GLU A 233 -2.60 -18.88 21.67
CA GLU A 233 -3.37 -18.62 22.87
C GLU A 233 -2.99 -17.31 23.56
N ARG A 234 -3.90 -16.77 24.36
CA ARG A 234 -3.66 -15.54 25.11
C ARG A 234 -2.57 -15.78 26.18
N LEU A 235 -1.61 -14.86 26.23
CA LEU A 235 -0.55 -14.88 27.23
C LEU A 235 -1.12 -14.53 28.62
N ARG A 236 -0.80 -15.36 29.60
CA ARG A 236 -1.05 -15.05 31.02
C ARG A 236 0.28 -14.64 31.63
N SER A 237 0.41 -13.40 32.10
CA SER A 237 1.62 -12.87 32.73
C SER A 237 1.30 -12.42 34.16
N GLY A 238 1.69 -13.22 35.14
CA GLY A 238 1.78 -12.79 36.54
C GLY A 238 3.13 -12.11 36.80
N SER A 239 3.25 -11.26 37.85
CA SER A 239 4.55 -10.71 38.28
C SER A 239 5.41 -11.86 38.83
N ARG A 240 6.68 -11.97 38.36
CA ARG A 240 7.62 -13.03 38.76
C ARG A 240 8.97 -12.41 39.10
N MET A 241 9.52 -12.75 40.26
CA MET A 241 10.80 -12.21 40.74
C MET A 241 12.03 -12.81 40.05
N LEU A 242 11.93 -14.08 39.67
CA LEU A 242 13.05 -14.81 39.06
C LEU A 242 12.98 -14.77 37.52
N PRO A 243 14.11 -14.77 36.84
CA PRO A 243 14.14 -14.91 35.40
C PRO A 243 13.48 -16.23 34.96
N PRO A 244 13.03 -16.35 33.70
CA PRO A 244 12.46 -17.59 33.19
C PRO A 244 13.49 -18.73 33.22
N ASP A 245 13.02 -19.92 33.57
CA ASP A 245 13.88 -21.08 33.66
C ASP A 245 14.53 -21.39 32.29
N SER A 246 15.83 -21.67 32.28
CA SER A 246 16.60 -22.01 31.07
C SER A 246 16.69 -20.89 30.00
N VAL A 247 16.32 -19.65 30.29
CA VAL A 247 16.44 -18.51 29.39
C VAL A 247 17.56 -17.61 29.84
N GLN A 248 18.51 -17.37 28.96
CA GLN A 248 19.63 -16.45 29.22
C GLN A 248 19.25 -15.02 28.81
N PRO A 249 19.91 -13.98 29.36
CA PRO A 249 19.61 -12.59 29.00
C PRO A 249 19.75 -12.34 27.50
N GLY A 250 20.75 -12.93 26.86
CA GLY A 250 20.98 -12.80 25.41
C GLY A 250 19.85 -13.35 24.53
N ASP A 251 19.04 -14.31 25.04
CA ASP A 251 17.93 -14.92 24.30
C ASP A 251 16.66 -14.06 24.32
N LEU A 252 16.52 -13.15 25.30
CA LEU A 252 15.28 -12.41 25.55
C LEU A 252 14.76 -11.60 24.36
N PRO A 253 15.61 -10.88 23.58
CA PRO A 253 15.15 -10.18 22.38
C PRO A 253 14.54 -11.13 21.34
N TYR A 254 15.08 -12.35 21.24
CA TYR A 254 14.53 -13.36 20.33
C TYR A 254 13.18 -13.91 20.82
N LEU A 255 13.08 -14.21 22.11
CA LEU A 255 11.83 -14.73 22.69
C LEU A 255 10.66 -13.73 22.54
N LEU A 256 10.90 -12.45 22.77
CA LEU A 256 9.84 -11.45 22.79
C LEU A 256 9.39 -11.03 21.39
N CYS A 257 10.33 -10.81 20.48
CA CYS A 257 10.04 -10.17 19.19
C CYS A 257 10.72 -10.84 17.99
N ARG A 258 11.29 -12.04 18.15
CA ARG A 258 12.17 -12.67 17.15
C ARG A 258 13.30 -11.73 16.72
N GLY A 259 13.76 -10.92 17.66
CA GLY A 259 14.89 -10.02 17.47
C GLY A 259 16.21 -10.78 17.37
N ARG A 260 17.26 -10.03 17.06
CA ARG A 260 18.62 -10.57 17.08
C ARG A 260 19.01 -10.90 18.52
N MET A 261 19.62 -12.08 18.75
CA MET A 261 20.23 -12.43 20.03
C MET A 261 21.27 -11.38 20.42
N ASP A 262 21.28 -11.00 21.67
CA ASP A 262 22.30 -10.12 22.24
C ASP A 262 23.44 -10.94 22.86
N PHE A 263 24.53 -11.10 22.08
CA PHE A 263 25.69 -11.87 22.51
C PHE A 263 26.41 -11.21 23.69
N ASN A 264 26.44 -9.86 23.75
CA ASN A 264 27.07 -9.15 24.84
C ASN A 264 26.38 -9.43 26.18
N MET A 265 25.04 -9.52 26.18
CA MET A 265 24.28 -9.88 27.39
C MET A 265 24.51 -11.34 27.80
N LEU A 266 24.76 -12.24 26.85
CA LEU A 266 25.15 -13.61 27.17
C LEU A 266 26.53 -13.65 27.83
N VAL A 267 27.51 -12.92 27.30
CA VAL A 267 28.85 -12.80 27.87
C VAL A 267 28.81 -12.21 29.29
N CYS A 268 28.02 -11.14 29.51
CA CYS A 268 27.81 -10.57 30.83
C CYS A 268 27.15 -11.57 31.81
N CYS A 269 26.24 -12.41 31.31
CA CYS A 269 25.67 -13.50 32.13
C CYS A 269 26.73 -14.53 32.52
N TRP A 270 27.60 -14.94 31.60
CA TRP A 270 28.69 -15.84 31.93
C TRP A 270 29.67 -15.23 32.97
N ALA A 271 29.92 -13.92 32.85
CA ALA A 271 30.71 -13.18 33.82
C ALA A 271 30.06 -13.17 35.21
N SER A 272 28.73 -12.83 35.27
CA SER A 272 28.00 -12.81 36.55
C SER A 272 27.88 -14.18 37.24
N LEU A 273 28.15 -15.24 36.49
CA LEU A 273 28.21 -16.63 36.99
C LEU A 273 29.63 -17.11 37.33
N GLY A 274 30.64 -16.26 37.15
CA GLY A 274 32.03 -16.52 37.50
C GLY A 274 32.84 -17.26 36.45
N TYR A 275 32.34 -17.52 35.24
CA TYR A 275 33.10 -18.20 34.20
C TYR A 275 34.21 -17.32 33.60
N LEU A 276 33.99 -16.01 33.55
CA LEU A 276 34.93 -15.02 33.04
C LEU A 276 34.79 -13.68 33.77
N SER A 277 35.78 -12.80 33.59
CA SER A 277 35.67 -11.37 33.98
C SER A 277 35.89 -10.49 32.75
N ILE A 278 35.29 -9.29 32.83
CA ILE A 278 35.36 -8.25 31.80
C ILE A 278 36.19 -7.11 32.37
N PHE A 279 37.28 -6.72 31.67
CA PHE A 279 38.15 -5.63 32.09
C PHE A 279 38.32 -4.61 30.97
N VAL A 280 38.25 -3.31 31.30
CA VAL A 280 38.46 -2.21 30.35
C VAL A 280 39.75 -1.50 30.70
N ASN A 281 40.69 -1.47 29.75
CA ASN A 281 41.99 -0.81 29.95
C ASN A 281 41.87 0.73 29.72
N GLU A 282 42.96 1.48 29.99
CA GLU A 282 43.01 2.95 29.81
C GLU A 282 42.69 3.40 28.37
N LYS A 283 43.00 2.58 27.39
CA LYS A 283 42.76 2.87 25.97
C LYS A 283 41.31 2.56 25.53
N GLY A 284 40.45 2.10 26.45
CA GLY A 284 39.08 1.71 26.15
C GLY A 284 38.93 0.33 25.49
N ASN A 285 40.02 -0.49 25.44
CA ASN A 285 39.92 -1.84 24.94
C ASN A 285 39.30 -2.76 25.99
N VAL A 286 38.34 -3.58 25.55
CA VAL A 286 37.63 -4.53 26.42
C VAL A 286 38.31 -5.89 26.32
N THR A 287 38.78 -6.42 27.45
CA THR A 287 39.42 -7.72 27.56
C THR A 287 38.58 -8.67 28.40
N LEU A 288 38.35 -9.87 27.89
CA LEU A 288 37.68 -10.97 28.59
C LEU A 288 38.72 -11.94 29.10
N ARG A 289 38.66 -12.28 30.39
CA ARG A 289 39.57 -13.24 31.01
C ARG A 289 38.78 -14.44 31.54
N LYS A 290 39.12 -15.63 31.07
CA LYS A 290 38.52 -16.91 31.51
C LYS A 290 39.01 -17.25 32.91
N HIS A 291 38.11 -17.76 33.76
CA HIS A 291 38.40 -18.22 35.11
C HIS A 291 38.21 -19.73 35.25
N MET A 292 37.21 -20.29 34.59
CA MET A 292 36.93 -21.73 34.63
C MET A 292 36.30 -22.20 33.31
N GLU A 293 36.39 -23.51 33.07
CA GLU A 293 35.69 -24.12 31.93
C GLU A 293 34.19 -24.28 32.21
N MET A 294 33.40 -24.22 31.15
CA MET A 294 31.97 -24.52 31.27
C MET A 294 31.70 -26.01 31.32
N GLY A 295 31.08 -26.47 32.38
CA GLY A 295 30.63 -27.85 32.53
C GLY A 295 29.27 -28.15 31.89
N ASN A 296 28.83 -29.42 32.06
CA ASN A 296 27.56 -29.91 31.49
C ASN A 296 26.30 -29.32 32.11
N GLU A 297 26.42 -28.47 33.15
CA GLU A 297 25.32 -27.69 33.75
C GLU A 297 24.80 -26.60 32.81
N ARG A 298 25.57 -26.31 31.73
CA ARG A 298 25.20 -25.30 30.73
C ARG A 298 24.68 -25.96 29.45
N ARG A 299 23.97 -25.14 28.65
CA ARG A 299 23.48 -25.60 27.34
C ARG A 299 24.67 -25.92 26.41
N ARG A 300 24.58 -27.02 25.68
CA ARG A 300 25.64 -27.42 24.72
C ARG A 300 26.03 -26.31 23.74
N MET A 301 25.06 -25.43 23.41
CA MET A 301 25.34 -24.26 22.57
C MET A 301 26.27 -23.27 23.29
N GLU A 302 26.01 -22.99 24.57
CA GLU A 302 26.85 -22.08 25.37
C GLU A 302 28.27 -22.62 25.55
N ILE A 303 28.42 -23.90 25.88
CA ILE A 303 29.72 -24.55 26.00
C ILE A 303 30.55 -24.36 24.72
N ARG A 304 29.96 -24.70 23.55
CA ARG A 304 30.65 -24.54 22.27
C ARG A 304 31.01 -23.07 21.95
N LEU A 305 30.14 -22.14 22.25
CA LEU A 305 30.41 -20.72 22.02
C LEU A 305 31.50 -20.20 22.95
N PHE A 306 31.57 -20.71 24.19
CA PHE A 306 32.57 -20.34 25.16
C PHE A 306 33.96 -20.93 24.79
N GLU A 307 34.02 -22.20 24.40
CA GLU A 307 35.21 -22.84 23.87
C GLU A 307 35.74 -22.12 22.63
N GLU A 308 34.87 -21.72 21.69
CA GLU A 308 35.30 -20.98 20.50
C GLU A 308 35.73 -19.55 20.82
N LEU A 309 35.16 -18.93 21.84
CA LEU A 309 35.52 -17.58 22.27
C LEU A 309 36.98 -17.52 22.80
N PHE A 310 37.36 -18.49 23.60
CA PHE A 310 38.68 -18.53 24.22
C PHE A 310 39.67 -19.40 23.44
N GLY A 311 39.24 -20.54 22.83
CA GLY A 311 40.16 -21.54 22.24
C GLY A 311 41.20 -22.00 23.27
N ASP A 312 42.46 -21.95 22.87
CA ASP A 312 43.61 -22.32 23.75
C ASP A 312 44.11 -21.16 24.64
N SER A 313 43.45 -19.99 24.60
CA SER A 313 43.86 -18.79 25.35
C SER A 313 42.87 -18.48 26.47
N ASP A 314 43.38 -18.09 27.63
CA ASP A 314 42.53 -17.60 28.73
C ASP A 314 42.12 -16.14 28.58
N ILE A 315 42.57 -15.47 27.52
CA ILE A 315 42.28 -14.07 27.27
C ILE A 315 41.70 -13.90 25.87
N CYS A 316 40.60 -13.15 25.75
CA CYS A 316 40.00 -12.76 24.49
C CYS A 316 39.79 -11.24 24.46
N ASP A 317 40.23 -10.58 23.38
CA ASP A 317 39.95 -9.16 23.14
C ASP A 317 38.56 -9.01 22.51
N GLY A 318 37.74 -8.13 23.07
CA GLY A 318 36.40 -7.80 22.56
C GLY A 318 36.38 -7.21 21.14
N ALA A 319 37.48 -6.66 20.65
CA ALA A 319 37.65 -6.18 19.29
C ALA A 319 38.15 -7.27 18.31
N SER A 320 38.53 -8.45 18.82
CA SER A 320 39.13 -9.53 18.04
C SER A 320 38.17 -10.12 17.00
N LEU A 321 38.72 -10.65 15.91
CA LEU A 321 37.97 -11.39 14.89
C LEU A 321 37.27 -12.64 15.48
N ARG A 322 37.90 -13.25 16.50
CA ARG A 322 37.33 -14.40 17.22
C ARG A 322 36.03 -14.03 17.91
N TYR A 323 36.01 -12.92 18.66
CA TYR A 323 34.79 -12.40 19.30
C TYR A 323 33.65 -12.17 18.29
N LYS A 324 33.95 -11.52 17.15
CA LYS A 324 33.00 -11.26 16.07
C LYS A 324 32.42 -12.54 15.48
N ARG A 325 33.28 -13.51 15.17
CA ARG A 325 32.86 -14.81 14.60
C ARG A 325 31.96 -15.57 15.57
N THR A 326 32.33 -15.61 16.85
CA THR A 326 31.54 -16.28 17.90
C THR A 326 30.18 -15.60 18.07
N ALA A 327 30.13 -14.26 18.10
CA ALA A 327 28.89 -13.50 18.14
C ALA A 327 27.98 -13.79 16.93
N ALA A 328 28.55 -13.78 15.72
CA ALA A 328 27.80 -14.09 14.50
C ALA A 328 27.23 -15.53 14.52
N LYS A 329 28.00 -16.49 15.02
CA LYS A 329 27.58 -17.88 15.18
C LYS A 329 26.47 -18.01 16.21
N ALA A 330 26.59 -17.34 17.37
CA ALA A 330 25.55 -17.33 18.40
C ALA A 330 24.22 -16.82 17.84
N ILE A 331 24.26 -15.72 17.09
CA ILE A 331 23.08 -15.12 16.44
C ILE A 331 22.46 -16.10 15.42
N ALA A 332 23.27 -16.80 14.63
CA ALA A 332 22.79 -17.76 13.63
C ALA A 332 22.20 -19.04 14.25
N MET A 333 22.69 -19.45 15.42
CA MET A 333 22.22 -20.68 16.11
C MET A 333 20.94 -20.46 16.90
N THR A 334 20.68 -19.28 17.41
CA THR A 334 19.54 -18.96 18.28
C THR A 334 18.18 -19.28 17.66
N PRO A 335 17.85 -18.94 16.39
CA PRO A 335 16.60 -19.32 15.77
C PRO A 335 16.41 -20.83 15.72
N ARG A 336 17.43 -21.59 15.34
CA ARG A 336 17.37 -23.04 15.24
C ARG A 336 17.10 -23.72 16.58
N TYR A 337 17.62 -23.13 17.67
CA TYR A 337 17.42 -23.63 19.03
C TYR A 337 16.01 -23.34 19.55
N TRP A 338 15.54 -22.08 19.34
CA TRP A 338 14.30 -21.62 19.95
C TRP A 338 13.06 -21.88 19.10
N ASP A 339 13.11 -21.81 17.76
CA ASP A 339 11.91 -21.97 16.91
C ASP A 339 11.22 -23.33 17.12
N ARG A 340 12.00 -24.40 17.27
CA ARG A 340 11.46 -25.74 17.52
C ARG A 340 10.82 -25.91 18.90
N ARG A 341 11.14 -25.05 19.84
CA ARG A 341 10.65 -25.09 21.23
C ARG A 341 9.51 -24.12 21.47
N LEU A 342 9.61 -22.92 20.88
CA LEU A 342 8.65 -21.84 21.07
C LEU A 342 7.38 -22.01 20.23
N TYR A 343 7.50 -22.67 19.06
CA TYR A 343 6.40 -22.79 18.11
C TYR A 343 6.00 -24.24 17.90
N GLU A 344 4.71 -24.47 17.64
CA GLU A 344 4.18 -25.78 17.30
C GLU A 344 4.71 -26.24 15.93
N LYS A 345 4.88 -27.56 15.75
CA LYS A 345 5.22 -28.14 14.44
C LYS A 345 4.14 -27.88 13.38
N SER A 346 2.89 -27.73 13.82
CA SER A 346 1.72 -27.41 13.01
C SER A 346 1.62 -25.91 12.67
N SER A 347 2.53 -25.07 13.20
CA SER A 347 2.55 -23.64 12.90
C SER A 347 2.75 -23.39 11.41
N GLY A 348 1.85 -22.59 10.83
CA GLY A 348 1.97 -22.18 9.43
C GLY A 348 3.19 -21.31 9.17
N ASN A 349 3.59 -21.26 7.90
CA ASN A 349 4.67 -20.39 7.47
C ASN A 349 4.16 -18.95 7.34
N ILE A 350 4.78 -18.03 8.06
CA ILE A 350 4.42 -16.60 8.04
C ILE A 350 4.60 -15.95 6.66
N VAL A 351 5.51 -16.51 5.82
CA VAL A 351 5.76 -16.04 4.45
C VAL A 351 4.51 -16.14 3.58
N VAL A 352 3.65 -17.15 3.81
CA VAL A 352 2.36 -17.28 3.07
C VAL A 352 1.47 -16.06 3.35
N MET A 353 1.33 -15.67 4.61
CA MET A 353 0.56 -14.48 4.98
C MET A 353 1.17 -13.20 4.40
N GLN A 354 2.50 -13.07 4.42
CA GLN A 354 3.20 -11.94 3.82
C GLN A 354 2.97 -11.88 2.30
N GLY A 355 3.03 -13.01 1.61
CA GLY A 355 2.77 -13.10 0.16
C GLY A 355 1.35 -12.71 -0.22
N LEU A 356 0.34 -13.18 0.53
CA LEU A 356 -1.06 -12.81 0.31
C LEU A 356 -1.29 -11.30 0.52
N CYS A 357 -0.69 -10.71 1.55
CA CYS A 357 -0.76 -9.26 1.78
C CYS A 357 -0.02 -8.46 0.71
N ALA A 358 1.13 -8.95 0.24
CA ALA A 358 1.88 -8.32 -0.85
C ALA A 358 1.08 -8.32 -2.15
N LEU A 359 0.42 -9.44 -2.48
CA LEU A 359 -0.48 -9.55 -3.63
C LEU A 359 -1.65 -8.56 -3.52
N ALA A 360 -2.31 -8.50 -2.35
CA ALA A 360 -3.37 -7.53 -2.11
C ALA A 360 -2.88 -6.08 -2.28
N GLY A 361 -1.67 -5.76 -1.79
CA GLY A 361 -1.03 -4.46 -1.98
C GLY A 361 -0.75 -4.12 -3.45
N SER A 362 -0.35 -5.11 -4.25
CA SER A 362 -0.16 -4.95 -5.70
C SER A 362 -1.46 -4.60 -6.42
N VAL A 363 -2.53 -5.33 -6.13
CA VAL A 363 -3.84 -5.08 -6.74
C VAL A 363 -4.41 -3.74 -6.27
N ALA A 364 -4.25 -3.40 -4.99
CA ALA A 364 -4.72 -2.11 -4.45
C ALA A 364 -4.01 -0.93 -5.10
N LEU A 365 -2.69 -1.00 -5.31
CA LEU A 365 -1.95 0.07 -5.98
C LEU A 365 -2.36 0.21 -7.44
N LEU A 366 -2.54 -0.92 -8.15
CA LEU A 366 -3.05 -0.92 -9.52
C LEU A 366 -4.44 -0.29 -9.59
N ALA A 367 -5.36 -0.67 -8.70
CA ALA A 367 -6.70 -0.11 -8.65
C ALA A 367 -6.70 1.40 -8.40
N SER A 368 -5.93 1.89 -7.40
CA SER A 368 -5.82 3.32 -7.11
C SER A 368 -5.22 4.10 -8.27
N MET A 369 -4.17 3.57 -8.93
CA MET A 369 -3.54 4.22 -10.07
C MET A 369 -4.42 4.19 -11.32
N SER A 370 -5.28 3.19 -11.48
CA SER A 370 -6.25 3.16 -12.59
C SER A 370 -7.31 4.27 -12.50
N VAL A 371 -7.57 4.79 -11.30
CA VAL A 371 -8.46 5.93 -11.07
C VAL A 371 -7.75 7.26 -11.35
N ILE A 372 -6.49 7.38 -10.89
CA ILE A 372 -5.72 8.63 -10.96
C ILE A 372 -5.20 8.92 -12.38
N LEU A 373 -4.76 7.86 -13.10
CA LEU A 373 -4.10 8.04 -14.39
C LEU A 373 -5.10 8.25 -15.53
N PRO A 374 -4.96 9.32 -16.32
CA PRO A 374 -5.77 9.55 -17.51
C PRO A 374 -5.50 8.47 -18.59
N VAL A 375 -6.37 8.39 -19.57
CA VAL A 375 -6.20 7.49 -20.71
C VAL A 375 -5.08 8.03 -21.60
N MET A 376 -3.94 7.34 -21.61
CA MET A 376 -2.77 7.69 -22.43
C MET A 376 -2.15 6.39 -23.01
N THR A 377 -1.37 6.53 -24.09
CA THR A 377 -0.77 5.38 -24.80
C THR A 377 0.08 4.48 -23.90
N ALA A 378 0.80 5.05 -22.91
CA ALA A 378 1.66 4.32 -21.98
C ALA A 378 0.93 3.81 -20.70
N ARG A 379 -0.39 4.04 -20.57
CA ARG A 379 -1.15 3.71 -19.34
C ARG A 379 -0.97 2.26 -18.91
N GLY A 380 -1.05 1.31 -19.84
CA GLY A 380 -0.91 -0.12 -19.54
C GLY A 380 0.44 -0.47 -18.93
N LEU A 381 1.54 0.09 -19.46
CA LEU A 381 2.88 -0.12 -18.92
C LEU A 381 3.02 0.47 -17.51
N ILE A 382 2.51 1.68 -17.30
CA ILE A 382 2.56 2.36 -15.99
C ILE A 382 1.76 1.55 -14.96
N LEU A 383 0.55 1.09 -15.28
CA LEU A 383 -0.26 0.25 -14.40
C LEU A 383 0.42 -1.06 -14.06
N PHE A 384 1.10 -1.69 -15.03
CA PHE A 384 1.90 -2.90 -14.78
C PHE A 384 3.06 -2.64 -13.82
N LEU A 385 3.79 -1.53 -13.99
CA LEU A 385 4.84 -1.12 -13.06
C LEU A 385 4.28 -0.83 -11.65
N CYS A 386 3.13 -0.17 -11.57
CA CYS A 386 2.44 0.06 -10.28
C CYS A 386 2.05 -1.26 -9.61
N PHE A 387 1.55 -2.25 -10.37
CA PHE A 387 1.28 -3.58 -9.84
C PHE A 387 2.54 -4.22 -9.25
N LEU A 388 3.69 -4.14 -9.92
CA LEU A 388 4.96 -4.64 -9.41
C LEU A 388 5.45 -3.90 -8.16
N LEU A 389 5.18 -2.58 -8.05
CA LEU A 389 5.61 -1.76 -6.91
C LEU A 389 4.72 -1.93 -5.67
N GLY A 390 3.48 -2.38 -5.82
CA GLY A 390 2.56 -2.55 -4.70
C GLY A 390 3.00 -3.62 -3.68
N ALA A 391 3.61 -4.72 -4.15
CA ALA A 391 4.16 -5.75 -3.27
C ALA A 391 5.32 -5.23 -2.40
N PRO A 392 6.39 -4.60 -2.95
CA PRO A 392 7.43 -3.95 -2.16
C PRO A 392 6.88 -2.93 -1.17
N LEU A 393 5.90 -2.10 -1.57
CA LEU A 393 5.28 -1.10 -0.71
C LEU A 393 4.62 -1.75 0.52
N SER A 394 3.81 -2.79 0.31
CA SER A 394 3.20 -3.58 1.39
C SER A 394 4.25 -4.24 2.30
N LEU A 395 5.32 -4.81 1.72
CA LEU A 395 6.41 -5.44 2.49
C LEU A 395 7.22 -4.41 3.29
N LEU A 396 7.41 -3.19 2.79
CA LEU A 396 8.05 -2.09 3.53
C LEU A 396 7.22 -1.70 4.75
N VAL A 397 5.90 -1.59 4.63
CA VAL A 397 5.01 -1.35 5.78
C VAL A 397 5.16 -2.46 6.82
N GLN A 398 5.12 -3.72 6.40
CA GLN A 398 5.30 -4.88 7.30
C GLN A 398 6.66 -4.86 8.00
N ARG A 399 7.73 -4.53 7.26
CA ARG A 399 9.09 -4.40 7.81
C ARG A 399 9.20 -3.25 8.78
N GLY A 400 8.56 -2.10 8.50
CA GLY A 400 8.50 -0.93 9.38
C GLY A 400 7.84 -1.24 10.72
N VAL A 401 6.70 -1.95 10.72
CA VAL A 401 6.05 -2.39 11.96
C VAL A 401 6.95 -3.29 12.79
N ARG A 402 7.63 -4.26 12.14
CA ARG A 402 8.60 -5.12 12.82
C ARG A 402 9.78 -4.31 13.39
N ALA A 403 10.22 -3.27 12.69
CA ALA A 403 11.34 -2.41 13.09
C ALA A 403 11.06 -1.65 14.41
N ILE A 404 9.80 -1.38 14.76
CA ILE A 404 9.41 -0.82 16.07
C ILE A 404 9.92 -1.73 17.20
N TYR A 405 9.73 -3.03 17.06
CA TYR A 405 10.14 -4.03 18.06
C TYR A 405 11.64 -4.28 18.07
N LEU A 406 12.31 -4.14 16.90
CA LEU A 406 13.74 -4.32 16.75
C LEU A 406 14.56 -3.05 16.95
N ARG A 407 13.91 -1.89 17.12
CA ARG A 407 14.53 -0.55 17.24
C ARG A 407 15.42 -0.20 16.04
N GLU A 408 15.05 -0.63 14.84
CA GLU A 408 15.75 -0.36 13.58
C GLU A 408 15.19 0.95 12.97
N ILE A 409 15.81 2.10 13.27
CA ILE A 409 15.29 3.44 12.89
C ILE A 409 15.12 3.60 11.38
N LEU A 410 16.07 3.11 10.57
CA LEU A 410 16.00 3.21 9.10
C LEU A 410 14.76 2.50 8.54
N TRP A 411 14.53 1.24 8.94
CA TRP A 411 13.38 0.47 8.47
C TRP A 411 12.06 0.99 9.01
N LEU A 412 12.07 1.58 10.21
CA LEU A 412 10.91 2.27 10.76
C LEU A 412 10.54 3.48 9.92
N ALA A 413 11.51 4.33 9.55
CA ALA A 413 11.28 5.51 8.72
C ALA A 413 10.77 5.13 7.31
N LEU A 414 11.38 4.12 6.66
CA LEU A 414 10.94 3.64 5.36
C LEU A 414 9.53 3.03 5.41
N GLY A 415 9.23 2.25 6.46
CA GLY A 415 7.90 1.67 6.65
C GLY A 415 6.83 2.71 6.94
N ALA A 416 7.15 3.74 7.72
CA ALA A 416 6.25 4.87 7.98
C ALA A 416 5.98 5.68 6.70
N ALA A 417 7.01 5.94 5.89
CA ALA A 417 6.86 6.62 4.60
C ALA A 417 5.98 5.79 3.64
N ALA A 418 6.17 4.46 3.60
CA ALA A 418 5.34 3.57 2.79
C ALA A 418 3.86 3.56 3.27
N ALA A 419 3.63 3.53 4.58
CA ALA A 419 2.28 3.60 5.14
C ALA A 419 1.60 4.94 4.85
N LEU A 420 2.34 6.05 4.94
CA LEU A 420 1.86 7.38 4.59
C LEU A 420 1.52 7.46 3.09
N ALA A 421 2.37 6.92 2.22
CA ALA A 421 2.08 6.86 0.78
C ALA A 421 0.79 6.08 0.48
N MET A 422 0.57 4.91 1.11
CA MET A 422 -0.68 4.16 0.97
C MET A 422 -1.90 4.94 1.50
N LEU A 423 -1.73 5.70 2.59
CA LEU A 423 -2.79 6.54 3.15
C LEU A 423 -3.14 7.71 2.21
N VAL A 424 -2.15 8.39 1.63
CA VAL A 424 -2.37 9.46 0.63
C VAL A 424 -3.05 8.89 -0.61
N LEU A 425 -2.58 7.76 -1.13
CA LEU A 425 -3.18 7.09 -2.28
C LEU A 425 -4.63 6.64 -2.01
N SER A 426 -4.99 6.33 -0.77
CA SER A 426 -6.38 6.04 -0.41
C SER A 426 -7.30 7.27 -0.47
N ARG A 427 -6.75 8.48 -0.35
CA ARG A 427 -7.51 9.73 -0.45
C ARG A 427 -7.71 10.18 -1.89
N VAL A 428 -6.65 10.05 -2.72
CA VAL A 428 -6.65 10.51 -4.11
C VAL A 428 -7.17 9.44 -5.08
N GLY A 429 -6.95 8.17 -4.77
CA GLY A 429 -7.35 7.02 -5.59
C GLY A 429 -8.54 6.27 -5.00
N ASP A 430 -8.34 4.99 -4.68
CA ASP A 430 -9.41 4.10 -4.20
C ASP A 430 -9.22 3.71 -2.73
N ALA A 431 -10.02 4.32 -1.84
CA ALA A 431 -10.01 4.03 -0.41
C ALA A 431 -10.47 2.59 -0.10
N LEU A 432 -11.40 2.04 -0.89
CA LEU A 432 -12.00 0.74 -0.65
C LEU A 432 -10.97 -0.40 -0.77
N THR A 433 -9.98 -0.24 -1.63
CA THR A 433 -8.89 -1.22 -1.81
C THR A 433 -7.66 -0.92 -0.97
N MET A 434 -7.25 0.36 -0.87
CA MET A 434 -6.02 0.75 -0.19
C MET A 434 -6.09 0.61 1.33
N LEU A 435 -7.18 1.03 1.97
CA LEU A 435 -7.27 0.97 3.43
C LEU A 435 -7.24 -0.45 3.98
N PRO A 436 -7.99 -1.45 3.44
CA PRO A 436 -7.86 -2.83 3.87
C PRO A 436 -6.46 -3.41 3.64
N ALA A 437 -5.81 -3.10 2.50
CA ALA A 437 -4.45 -3.55 2.21
C ALA A 437 -3.44 -2.96 3.21
N LEU A 438 -3.56 -1.69 3.57
CA LEU A 438 -2.74 -1.04 4.60
C LEU A 438 -2.98 -1.67 5.97
N ALA A 439 -4.23 -1.80 6.41
CA ALA A 439 -4.59 -2.38 7.71
C ALA A 439 -4.04 -3.81 7.86
N MET A 440 -4.17 -4.63 6.81
CA MET A 440 -3.67 -5.99 6.83
C MET A 440 -2.13 -6.05 6.75
N SER A 441 -1.48 -5.10 6.06
CA SER A 441 -0.01 -4.98 6.05
C SER A 441 0.52 -4.64 7.45
N LEU A 442 -0.13 -3.73 8.18
CA LEU A 442 0.20 -3.42 9.58
C LEU A 442 0.02 -4.64 10.48
N PHE A 443 -1.10 -5.35 10.34
CA PHE A 443 -1.38 -6.57 11.11
C PHE A 443 -0.36 -7.69 10.80
N THR A 444 -0.03 -7.90 9.53
CA THR A 444 0.98 -8.90 9.13
C THR A 444 2.37 -8.52 9.66
N GLY A 445 2.73 -7.24 9.63
CA GLY A 445 3.96 -6.73 10.24
C GLY A 445 4.03 -7.02 11.74
N TRP A 446 2.94 -6.80 12.46
CA TRP A 446 2.83 -7.17 13.87
C TRP A 446 2.99 -8.69 14.08
N GLN A 447 2.31 -9.52 13.29
CA GLN A 447 2.44 -10.97 13.36
C GLN A 447 3.87 -11.45 13.08
N THR A 448 4.59 -10.81 12.15
CA THR A 448 6.00 -11.18 11.86
C THR A 448 6.94 -10.96 13.04
N ALA A 449 6.65 -9.96 13.88
CA ALA A 449 7.41 -9.72 15.11
C ALA A 449 7.13 -10.77 16.20
N HIS A 450 5.92 -11.37 16.20
CA HIS A 450 5.50 -12.32 17.22
C HIS A 450 5.66 -13.79 16.82
N GLY A 451 5.97 -14.09 15.56
CA GLY A 451 6.25 -15.42 15.05
C GLY A 451 5.01 -16.27 14.74
N GLY A 452 5.19 -17.58 14.76
CA GLY A 452 4.14 -18.56 14.46
C GLY A 452 3.23 -18.87 15.66
N LYS A 453 2.43 -19.93 15.53
CA LYS A 453 1.61 -20.45 16.62
C LYS A 453 2.50 -20.99 17.74
N ARG A 454 2.35 -20.45 18.94
CA ARG A 454 3.18 -20.80 20.10
C ARG A 454 2.83 -22.19 20.62
N SER A 455 3.87 -22.93 21.05
CA SER A 455 3.72 -24.13 21.85
C SER A 455 3.29 -23.79 23.29
N THR A 456 2.88 -24.79 24.05
CA THR A 456 2.59 -24.63 25.48
C THR A 456 3.83 -24.09 26.23
N LEU A 457 5.01 -24.65 25.95
CA LEU A 457 6.28 -24.17 26.50
C LEU A 457 6.58 -22.72 26.07
N GLY A 458 6.38 -22.39 24.79
CA GLY A 458 6.56 -21.02 24.28
C GLY A 458 5.64 -20.00 24.95
N THR A 459 4.37 -20.35 25.14
CA THR A 459 3.39 -19.52 25.85
C THR A 459 3.80 -19.31 27.31
N GLN A 460 4.26 -20.36 28.00
CA GLN A 460 4.73 -20.30 29.37
C GLN A 460 5.99 -19.43 29.52
N LEU A 461 7.04 -19.66 28.71
CA LEU A 461 8.30 -18.91 28.79
C LEU A 461 8.11 -17.42 28.47
N ILE A 462 7.31 -17.09 27.46
CA ILE A 462 7.01 -15.69 27.12
C ILE A 462 6.17 -15.06 28.24
N GLY A 463 5.19 -15.75 28.79
CA GLY A 463 4.41 -15.29 29.94
C GLY A 463 5.29 -15.01 31.17
N GLN A 464 6.22 -15.92 31.48
CA GLN A 464 7.20 -15.74 32.57
C GLN A 464 8.13 -14.54 32.29
N THR A 465 8.61 -14.39 31.05
CA THR A 465 9.48 -13.26 30.65
C THR A 465 8.76 -11.92 30.82
N LEU A 466 7.50 -11.85 30.41
CA LEU A 466 6.68 -10.64 30.59
C LEU A 466 6.39 -10.36 32.07
N GLY A 467 6.16 -11.39 32.87
CA GLY A 467 5.99 -11.30 34.31
C GLY A 467 7.27 -10.80 35.00
N PHE A 468 8.42 -11.30 34.61
CA PHE A 468 9.72 -10.85 35.10
C PHE A 468 10.03 -9.40 34.69
N ARG A 469 9.75 -9.05 33.44
CA ARG A 469 9.84 -7.64 32.98
C ARG A 469 9.00 -6.70 33.83
N LYS A 470 7.75 -7.12 34.15
CA LYS A 470 6.85 -6.32 35.01
C LYS A 470 7.41 -6.16 36.42
N TYR A 471 8.02 -7.20 36.98
CA TYR A 471 8.71 -7.14 38.25
C TYR A 471 9.88 -6.14 38.23
N LEU A 472 10.83 -6.28 37.29
CA LEU A 472 11.98 -5.38 37.17
C LEU A 472 11.59 -3.91 36.98
N SER A 473 10.48 -3.64 36.28
CA SER A 473 9.99 -2.28 36.06
C SER A 473 9.32 -1.64 37.30
N ARG A 474 8.92 -2.46 38.29
CA ARG A 474 8.11 -2.00 39.45
C ARG A 474 8.70 -2.33 40.81
N VAL A 475 9.91 -2.88 40.84
CA VAL A 475 10.58 -3.22 42.10
C VAL A 475 10.68 -2.02 43.01
N SER A 476 10.28 -2.16 44.31
CA SER A 476 10.30 -1.08 45.29
C SER A 476 11.66 -1.00 46.01
N GLY A 477 12.03 0.18 46.53
CA GLY A 477 13.27 0.40 47.27
C GLY A 477 13.43 -0.55 48.47
N ASN A 478 12.41 -0.72 49.29
CA ASN A 478 12.46 -1.63 50.47
C ASN A 478 12.74 -3.08 50.06
N HIS A 479 12.25 -3.50 48.90
CA HIS A 479 12.51 -4.85 48.37
C HIS A 479 13.94 -4.98 47.86
N ILE A 480 14.46 -3.93 47.21
CA ILE A 480 15.85 -3.86 46.75
C ILE A 480 16.81 -4.00 47.92
N GLU A 481 16.62 -3.24 49.01
CA GLU A 481 17.46 -3.34 50.21
C GLU A 481 17.44 -4.77 50.79
N THR A 482 16.27 -5.38 50.87
CA THR A 482 16.14 -6.77 51.33
C THR A 482 16.93 -7.75 50.46
N MET A 483 16.89 -7.55 49.13
CA MET A 483 17.64 -8.38 48.20
C MET A 483 19.15 -8.18 48.28
N LEU A 484 19.62 -6.93 48.39
CA LEU A 484 21.04 -6.59 48.57
C LEU A 484 21.63 -7.14 49.88
N ARG A 485 20.84 -7.14 50.97
CA ARG A 485 21.26 -7.76 52.23
C ARG A 485 21.44 -9.28 52.11
N ARG A 486 20.68 -9.95 51.23
CA ARG A 486 20.79 -11.43 50.95
C ARG A 486 21.87 -11.75 49.95
N ASP A 487 21.98 -10.94 48.90
CA ASP A 487 22.95 -11.09 47.82
C ASP A 487 23.47 -9.71 47.41
N PRO A 488 24.65 -9.30 47.89
CA PRO A 488 25.24 -8.02 47.52
C PRO A 488 25.46 -7.83 46.02
N GLN A 489 25.63 -8.93 45.26
CA GLN A 489 25.78 -8.91 43.80
C GLN A 489 24.44 -8.94 43.06
N PHE A 490 23.29 -8.83 43.73
CA PHE A 490 21.96 -8.90 43.11
C PHE A 490 21.78 -7.92 41.95
N PHE A 491 22.22 -6.67 42.11
CA PHE A 491 22.15 -5.67 41.03
C PHE A 491 22.85 -6.16 39.78
N TYR A 492 24.08 -6.59 39.92
CA TYR A 492 24.94 -6.99 38.80
C TYR A 492 24.48 -8.29 38.13
N LYS A 493 23.86 -9.21 38.87
CA LYS A 493 23.23 -10.43 38.33
C LYS A 493 21.97 -10.14 37.52
N MET A 494 21.17 -9.13 37.94
CA MET A 494 19.90 -8.79 37.28
C MET A 494 20.10 -7.77 36.14
N LEU A 495 21.18 -7.00 36.15
CA LEU A 495 21.43 -5.94 35.17
C LEU A 495 21.47 -6.43 33.71
N PRO A 496 22.12 -7.56 33.33
CA PRO A 496 22.09 -8.07 31.98
C PRO A 496 20.66 -8.42 31.50
N TYR A 497 19.81 -8.95 32.38
CA TYR A 497 18.42 -9.24 32.09
C TYR A 497 17.60 -7.94 31.91
N ALA A 498 17.80 -6.96 32.80
CA ALA A 498 17.12 -5.66 32.71
C ALA A 498 17.50 -4.95 31.40
N GLN A 499 18.77 -4.98 31.03
CA GLN A 499 19.26 -4.41 29.78
C GLN A 499 18.67 -5.10 28.55
N ALA A 500 18.66 -6.42 28.50
CA ALA A 500 18.09 -7.20 27.42
C ALA A 500 16.57 -6.97 27.24
N LEU A 501 15.86 -6.69 28.35
CA LEU A 501 14.44 -6.33 28.36
C LEU A 501 14.19 -4.83 28.06
N GLY A 502 15.23 -4.04 27.84
CA GLY A 502 15.15 -2.61 27.58
C GLY A 502 14.81 -1.77 28.80
N LEU A 503 15.05 -2.29 29.99
CA LEU A 503 14.77 -1.64 31.29
C LEU A 503 16.04 -1.24 32.05
N GLY A 504 17.26 -1.37 31.47
CA GLY A 504 18.51 -1.19 32.17
C GLY A 504 18.61 0.14 32.94
N ALA A 505 18.36 1.26 32.27
CA ALA A 505 18.35 2.59 32.91
C ALA A 505 17.26 2.71 34.00
N GLN A 506 16.04 2.25 33.70
CA GLN A 506 14.93 2.30 34.65
C GLN A 506 15.19 1.41 35.88
N PHE A 507 15.82 0.26 35.69
CA PHE A 507 16.20 -0.64 36.77
C PHE A 507 17.28 -0.03 37.64
N ALA A 508 18.34 0.55 37.03
CA ALA A 508 19.41 1.22 37.77
C ALA A 508 18.84 2.41 38.63
N ALA A 509 17.97 3.22 38.05
CA ALA A 509 17.34 4.35 38.75
C ALA A 509 16.49 3.92 39.96
N ARG A 510 16.04 2.65 40.02
CA ARG A 510 15.28 2.16 41.20
C ARG A 510 16.12 1.99 42.45
N PHE A 511 17.45 1.89 42.33
CA PHE A 511 18.38 1.78 43.45
C PHE A 511 18.65 3.13 44.12
N GLY A 512 18.35 4.26 43.46
CA GLY A 512 18.55 5.59 44.00
C GLY A 512 20.00 5.82 44.45
N GLU A 513 20.17 6.30 45.66
CA GLU A 513 21.47 6.59 46.28
C GLU A 513 22.08 5.38 47.01
N THR A 514 21.48 4.19 46.91
CA THR A 514 22.00 3.00 47.59
C THR A 514 23.41 2.68 47.09
N GLU A 515 24.37 2.62 47.98
CA GLU A 515 25.75 2.21 47.67
C GLU A 515 25.79 0.70 47.42
N LEU A 516 26.42 0.32 46.30
CA LEU A 516 26.62 -1.08 45.90
C LEU A 516 28.01 -1.54 46.34
N GLU A 517 28.09 -2.83 46.67
CA GLU A 517 29.39 -3.51 46.79
C GLU A 517 30.11 -3.51 45.42
N PRO A 518 31.46 -3.62 45.38
CA PRO A 518 32.20 -3.73 44.14
C PRO A 518 31.70 -4.90 43.29
N CYS A 519 31.71 -4.71 41.96
CA CYS A 519 31.31 -5.77 41.01
C CYS A 519 32.41 -6.82 40.91
N ASP A 520 32.10 -8.11 41.07
CA ASP A 520 33.08 -9.20 41.06
C ASP A 520 33.57 -9.53 39.64
N TRP A 521 32.78 -9.22 38.60
CA TRP A 521 33.06 -9.69 37.24
C TRP A 521 33.36 -8.58 36.23
N TYR A 522 33.17 -7.31 36.62
CA TYR A 522 33.44 -6.17 35.74
C TYR A 522 34.35 -5.16 36.43
N GLY A 523 35.40 -4.75 35.74
CA GLY A 523 36.35 -3.79 36.25
C GLY A 523 36.92 -2.88 35.16
N GLU A 524 37.35 -1.70 35.59
CA GLU A 524 38.07 -0.71 34.78
C GLU A 524 39.33 -0.26 35.52
N VAL A 525 40.29 0.38 34.79
CA VAL A 525 41.45 1.00 35.41
C VAL A 525 41.05 2.15 36.36
N LYS A 526 40.02 2.91 35.97
CA LYS A 526 39.44 3.96 36.81
C LYS A 526 38.45 3.36 37.83
N PRO A 527 38.43 3.84 39.06
CA PRO A 527 37.47 3.33 40.04
C PRO A 527 36.04 3.49 39.54
N LEU A 528 35.27 2.43 39.66
CA LEU A 528 33.86 2.40 39.26
C LEU A 528 32.99 3.14 40.27
N PRO A 529 31.96 3.87 39.83
CA PRO A 529 30.98 4.46 40.72
C PRO A 529 30.26 3.35 41.52
N ARG A 530 30.07 3.60 42.82
CA ARG A 530 29.31 2.71 43.72
C ARG A 530 27.79 2.88 43.60
N GLN A 531 27.34 3.96 42.98
CA GLN A 531 25.91 4.19 42.70
C GLN A 531 25.49 3.43 41.43
N ALA A 532 24.29 2.84 41.49
CA ALA A 532 23.77 1.99 40.40
C ALA A 532 23.68 2.72 39.05
N GLU A 533 23.23 3.96 39.01
CA GLU A 533 23.15 4.77 37.79
C GLU A 533 24.51 5.10 37.21
N GLY A 534 25.47 5.47 38.06
CA GLY A 534 26.84 5.73 37.64
C GLY A 534 27.52 4.51 37.08
N PHE A 535 27.37 3.36 37.76
CA PHE A 535 27.87 2.07 37.25
C PHE A 535 27.22 1.72 35.90
N TYR A 536 25.89 1.81 35.78
CA TYR A 536 25.16 1.51 34.56
C TYR A 536 25.64 2.36 33.38
N SER A 537 25.90 3.65 33.59
CA SER A 537 26.39 4.56 32.55
C SER A 537 27.74 4.08 31.98
N ARG A 538 28.71 3.76 32.87
CA ARG A 538 30.04 3.25 32.48
C ARG A 538 29.96 1.89 31.78
N TRP A 539 29.21 0.97 32.35
CA TRP A 539 29.02 -0.36 31.77
C TRP A 539 28.34 -0.28 30.39
N ARG A 540 27.40 0.65 30.19
CA ARG A 540 26.76 0.88 28.89
C ARG A 540 27.74 1.40 27.83
N GLU A 541 28.70 2.24 28.18
CA GLU A 541 29.78 2.67 27.28
C GLU A 541 30.59 1.47 26.81
N THR A 542 30.96 0.57 27.71
CA THR A 542 31.66 -0.67 27.37
C THR A 542 30.86 -1.58 26.44
N LEU A 543 29.55 -1.71 26.68
CA LEU A 543 28.66 -2.45 25.78
C LEU A 543 28.61 -1.83 24.38
N ALA A 544 28.62 -0.50 24.28
CA ALA A 544 28.63 0.19 22.99
C ALA A 544 29.93 -0.07 22.21
N LEU A 545 31.07 -0.17 22.91
CA LEU A 545 32.35 -0.56 22.31
C LEU A 545 32.30 -1.99 21.75
N LEU A 546 31.78 -2.96 22.52
CA LEU A 546 31.61 -4.35 22.08
C LEU A 546 30.62 -4.45 20.92
N GLU A 547 29.53 -3.70 20.95
CA GLU A 547 28.54 -3.71 19.86
C GLU A 547 29.10 -3.12 18.57
N THR A 548 29.86 -2.01 18.64
CA THR A 548 30.53 -1.42 17.48
C THR A 548 31.56 -2.40 16.87
N SER A 549 32.24 -3.17 17.71
CA SER A 549 33.18 -4.18 17.24
C SER A 549 32.47 -5.31 16.49
N ILE A 550 31.28 -5.74 16.90
CA ILE A 550 30.47 -6.77 16.21
C ILE A 550 29.89 -6.26 14.87
N ARG A 551 29.59 -4.96 14.77
CA ARG A 551 28.98 -4.37 13.55
C ARG A 551 29.99 -4.07 12.45
N ARG A 552 31.21 -3.78 12.80
CA ARG A 552 32.33 -3.60 11.86
C ARG A 552 32.88 -4.96 11.41
#